data_bd9b27c419526f2c8c1a4b7eeff69887
#
_entry.id   bd9b27c419526f2c8c1a4b7eeff69887
#
_cell.length_a   1.000
_cell.length_b   1.000
_cell.length_c   1.000
_cell.angle_alpha   90.00
_cell.angle_beta   90.00
_cell.angle_gamma   90.00
#
_symmetry.space_group_name_H-M   'P 1'
#
loop_
_entity.id
_entity.type
_entity.pdbx_description
1 polymer ?
#
loop_
_entity_poly.entity_id
_entity_poly.type
_entity_poly.pdbx_seq_one_letter_code
_entity_poly.pdbx_strand_id
1 'polypeptide(L)'
;ASDVYKRQLNMLNGIKKGVVKSVRNIAVPQCAYSTVIQLRNWLPDAVGGVVWFSMDNPGQSPRVPVFCGITDFPAMYKICGNHRYRDDAALWHYRRANKLAAVRWGTARKVMEKNIRHFEEKGQRELPFVEAQYQSILQSKGEEAARAYLTDYTADFIGATILRWDEMANQYWIESRFGF
;
A
#
# COMPACT_ATOMS: atom_id res chain seq x y z
N ALA A 1 10.63 -12.56 2.95
CA ALA A 1 11.09 -12.87 4.33
C ALA A 1 10.33 -14.06 4.93
N SER A 2 9.00 -14.14 4.76
CA SER A 2 8.21 -15.23 5.36
C SER A 2 8.57 -16.63 4.83
N ASP A 3 8.91 -16.76 3.56
CA ASP A 3 9.21 -18.08 2.96
C ASP A 3 10.62 -18.55 3.30
N VAL A 4 11.60 -17.65 3.36
CA VAL A 4 12.94 -17.96 3.87
C VAL A 4 12.85 -18.36 5.33
N TYR A 5 12.09 -17.65 6.14
CA TYR A 5 11.86 -17.97 7.55
C TYR A 5 11.18 -19.32 7.73
N LYS A 6 10.17 -19.66 6.93
CA LYS A 6 9.51 -20.97 6.95
C LYS A 6 10.45 -22.12 6.60
N ARG A 7 11.30 -21.94 5.58
CA ARG A 7 12.31 -22.95 5.21
C ARG A 7 13.30 -23.19 6.34
N GLN A 8 13.82 -22.12 6.95
CA GLN A 8 14.70 -22.21 8.11
C GLN A 8 14.02 -22.88 9.29
N LEU A 9 12.77 -22.53 9.59
CA LEU A 9 11.95 -23.13 10.63
C LEU A 9 11.75 -24.63 10.42
N ASN A 10 11.42 -25.04 9.19
CA ASN A 10 11.24 -26.44 8.83
C ASN A 10 12.57 -27.21 8.93
N MET A 11 13.67 -26.63 8.50
CA MET A 11 15.00 -27.24 8.59
C MET A 11 15.41 -27.44 10.06
N LEU A 12 15.26 -26.43 10.90
CA LEU A 12 15.62 -26.51 12.33
C LEU A 12 14.70 -27.50 13.09
N ASN A 13 13.40 -27.49 12.80
CA ASN A 13 12.46 -28.44 13.40
C ASN A 13 12.60 -29.87 12.83
N GLY A 14 13.25 -30.03 11.65
CA GLY A 14 13.65 -31.32 11.12
C GLY A 14 14.81 -31.95 11.91
N ILE A 15 15.72 -31.12 12.44
CA ILE A 15 16.82 -31.59 13.31
C ILE A 15 16.27 -32.02 14.69
N LYS A 16 15.42 -31.18 15.29
CA LYS A 16 14.75 -31.49 16.55
C LYS A 16 13.37 -30.83 16.57
N LYS A 17 12.34 -31.64 16.67
CA LYS A 17 10.93 -31.22 16.69
C LYS A 17 10.68 -30.19 17.81
N GLY A 18 10.13 -29.04 17.44
CA GLY A 18 9.72 -27.98 18.37
C GLY A 18 10.84 -27.05 18.87
N VAL A 19 12.04 -27.11 18.27
CA VAL A 19 13.16 -26.21 18.62
C VAL A 19 12.80 -24.75 18.37
N VAL A 20 12.09 -24.50 17.27
CA VAL A 20 11.63 -23.15 16.93
C VAL A 20 10.11 -23.13 16.79
N LYS A 21 9.46 -22.24 17.54
CA LYS A 21 8.01 -22.01 17.42
C LYS A 21 7.73 -21.11 16.23
N SER A 22 6.69 -21.45 15.45
CA SER A 22 6.20 -20.58 14.39
C SER A 22 5.55 -19.33 14.99
N VAL A 23 6.06 -18.16 14.62
CA VAL A 23 5.45 -16.88 14.97
C VAL A 23 4.82 -16.30 13.72
N ARG A 24 3.54 -15.94 13.79
CA ARG A 24 2.84 -15.26 12.72
C ARG A 24 2.99 -13.75 12.89
N ASN A 25 3.60 -13.10 11.92
CA ASN A 25 3.67 -11.65 11.87
C ASN A 25 2.34 -11.06 11.39
N ILE A 26 2.10 -9.77 11.68
CA ILE A 26 0.94 -9.02 11.19
C ILE A 26 1.00 -8.89 9.67
N ALA A 27 2.18 -8.52 9.14
CA ALA A 27 2.42 -8.43 7.70
C ALA A 27 2.77 -9.81 7.13
N VAL A 28 1.81 -10.43 6.47
CA VAL A 28 1.97 -11.74 5.81
C VAL A 28 1.60 -11.65 4.34
N PRO A 29 2.19 -12.49 3.46
CA PRO A 29 1.90 -12.48 2.02
C PRO A 29 0.44 -12.76 1.66
N GLN A 30 -0.34 -13.32 2.59
CA GLN A 30 -1.76 -13.62 2.41
C GLN A 30 -2.67 -12.44 2.69
N CYS A 31 -2.16 -11.33 3.23
CA CYS A 31 -2.95 -10.12 3.41
C CYS A 31 -3.45 -9.61 2.04
N ALA A 32 -4.72 -9.24 1.99
CA ALA A 32 -5.29 -8.57 0.83
C ALA A 32 -5.18 -7.06 0.94
N TYR A 33 -5.30 -6.54 2.16
CA TYR A 33 -5.18 -5.12 2.51
C TYR A 33 -4.95 -4.95 4.00
N SER A 34 -4.57 -3.75 4.40
CA SER A 34 -4.59 -3.29 5.78
C SER A 34 -5.04 -1.84 5.87
N THR A 35 -5.64 -1.45 6.98
CA THR A 35 -6.12 -0.09 7.22
C THR A 35 -5.68 0.41 8.58
N VAL A 36 -5.34 1.69 8.63
CA VAL A 36 -5.21 2.47 9.88
C VAL A 36 -6.16 3.64 9.76
N ILE A 37 -7.08 3.79 10.70
CA ILE A 37 -8.10 4.84 10.67
C ILE A 37 -7.67 5.95 11.62
N GLN A 38 -7.63 7.18 11.10
CA GLN A 38 -7.34 8.40 11.83
C GLN A 38 -8.58 9.29 11.81
N LEU A 39 -9.10 9.61 12.98
CA LEU A 39 -10.27 10.48 13.16
C LEU A 39 -9.84 11.75 13.89
N ARG A 40 -10.30 12.89 13.39
CA ARG A 40 -9.97 14.23 13.91
C ARG A 40 -11.25 15.04 14.00
N ASN A 41 -11.82 15.10 15.20
CA ASN A 41 -13.12 15.70 15.49
C ASN A 41 -13.16 17.25 15.44
N TRP A 42 -12.00 17.89 15.26
CA TRP A 42 -11.87 19.35 15.09
C TRP A 42 -11.91 19.79 13.61
N LEU A 43 -12.05 18.86 12.69
CA LEU A 43 -12.18 19.12 11.25
C LEU A 43 -13.55 18.67 10.75
N PRO A 44 -14.06 19.22 9.63
CA PRO A 44 -15.24 18.68 8.96
C PRO A 44 -15.10 17.18 8.66
N ASP A 45 -16.15 16.40 8.82
CA ASP A 45 -16.15 14.94 8.72
C ASP A 45 -15.51 14.42 7.43
N ALA A 46 -15.79 15.10 6.31
CA ALA A 46 -15.26 14.71 5.00
C ALA A 46 -13.74 14.68 4.92
N VAL A 47 -13.07 15.60 5.60
CA VAL A 47 -11.59 15.72 5.62
C VAL A 47 -10.98 15.27 6.94
N GLY A 48 -11.78 15.26 8.02
CA GLY A 48 -11.36 14.86 9.37
C GLY A 48 -11.11 13.37 9.51
N GLY A 49 -11.82 12.54 8.76
CA GLY A 49 -11.62 11.11 8.71
C GLY A 49 -10.66 10.71 7.55
N VAL A 50 -9.59 10.01 7.88
CA VAL A 50 -8.65 9.46 6.90
C VAL A 50 -8.42 7.99 7.17
N VAL A 51 -8.59 7.17 6.16
CA VAL A 51 -8.19 5.77 6.14
C VAL A 51 -6.84 5.65 5.43
N TRP A 52 -5.81 5.33 6.16
CA TRP A 52 -4.51 4.96 5.62
C TRP A 52 -4.59 3.52 5.12
N PHE A 53 -4.82 3.37 3.82
CA PHE A 53 -5.11 2.10 3.17
C PHE A 53 -3.87 1.54 2.49
N SER A 54 -3.53 0.27 2.76
CA SER A 54 -2.45 -0.45 2.09
C SER A 54 -3.02 -1.68 1.40
N MET A 55 -2.73 -1.82 0.12
CA MET A 55 -3.12 -2.99 -0.67
C MET A 55 -2.06 -4.08 -0.56
N ASP A 56 -2.48 -5.36 -0.56
CA ASP A 56 -1.59 -6.54 -0.45
C ASP A 56 -0.87 -6.63 0.91
N ASN A 57 0.37 -7.08 0.95
CA ASN A 57 1.17 -7.21 2.17
C ASN A 57 1.55 -5.83 2.75
N PRO A 58 1.07 -5.46 3.95
CA PRO A 58 1.33 -4.14 4.54
C PRO A 58 2.79 -3.88 4.92
N GLY A 59 3.64 -4.90 4.93
CA GLY A 59 5.09 -4.76 5.10
C GLY A 59 5.84 -4.49 3.78
N GLN A 60 5.14 -4.52 2.65
CA GLN A 60 5.71 -4.39 1.32
C GLN A 60 4.95 -3.39 0.43
N SER A 61 3.91 -2.76 0.97
CA SER A 61 3.09 -1.77 0.25
C SER A 61 2.89 -0.52 1.10
N PRO A 62 2.83 0.67 0.50
CA PRO A 62 2.65 1.92 1.22
C PRO A 62 1.21 2.07 1.69
N ARG A 63 0.99 2.87 2.70
CA ARG A 63 -0.33 3.35 3.07
C ARG A 63 -0.65 4.62 2.30
N VAL A 64 -1.76 4.59 1.58
CA VAL A 64 -2.27 5.76 0.87
C VAL A 64 -3.38 6.43 1.67
N PRO A 65 -3.46 7.77 1.70
CA PRO A 65 -4.52 8.49 2.40
C PRO A 65 -5.82 8.46 1.59
N VAL A 66 -6.85 7.88 2.19
CA VAL A 66 -8.20 7.85 1.65
C VAL A 66 -9.10 8.66 2.58
N PHE A 67 -9.59 9.80 2.12
CA PHE A 67 -10.46 10.66 2.93
C PHE A 67 -11.91 10.15 2.96
N CYS A 68 -12.59 10.33 4.06
CA CYS A 68 -14.02 9.95 4.19
C CYS A 68 -14.93 10.73 3.23
N GLY A 69 -14.48 11.90 2.79
CA GLY A 69 -15.26 12.78 1.90
C GLY A 69 -15.14 12.45 0.41
N ILE A 70 -14.32 11.48 -0.01
CA ILE A 70 -14.24 11.13 -1.43
C ILE A 70 -15.57 10.60 -1.94
N THR A 71 -15.86 10.86 -3.21
CA THR A 71 -17.10 10.42 -3.87
C THR A 71 -16.90 9.24 -4.79
N ASP A 72 -15.66 8.96 -5.15
CA ASP A 72 -15.33 7.84 -6.03
C ASP A 72 -13.91 7.31 -5.78
N PHE A 73 -13.65 6.08 -6.24
CA PHE A 73 -12.33 5.44 -6.27
C PHE A 73 -11.85 5.27 -7.71
N PRO A 74 -10.52 5.24 -7.95
CA PRO A 74 -9.98 4.79 -9.23
C PRO A 74 -10.54 3.42 -9.62
N ALA A 75 -10.85 3.24 -10.91
CA ALA A 75 -11.49 2.01 -11.42
C ALA A 75 -10.78 0.73 -10.95
N MET A 76 -9.45 0.73 -10.93
CA MET A 76 -8.64 -0.40 -10.49
C MET A 76 -8.87 -0.82 -9.02
N TYR A 77 -9.29 0.09 -8.16
CA TYR A 77 -9.63 -0.19 -6.75
C TYR A 77 -11.04 -0.76 -6.57
N LYS A 78 -11.89 -0.63 -7.58
CA LYS A 78 -13.25 -1.19 -7.60
C LYS A 78 -13.30 -2.64 -8.10
N ILE A 79 -12.19 -3.16 -8.60
CA ILE A 79 -12.09 -4.48 -9.20
C ILE A 79 -11.47 -5.47 -8.22
N CYS A 80 -12.18 -6.55 -7.94
CA CYS A 80 -11.67 -7.64 -7.14
C CYS A 80 -10.60 -8.43 -7.91
N GLY A 81 -9.36 -8.38 -7.42
CA GLY A 81 -8.22 -9.13 -7.99
C GLY A 81 -8.07 -10.55 -7.43
N ASN A 82 -9.05 -11.05 -6.64
CA ASN A 82 -8.94 -12.35 -6.00
C ASN A 82 -9.18 -13.50 -7.00
N HIS A 83 -8.49 -14.62 -6.79
CA HIS A 83 -8.51 -15.88 -7.53
C HIS A 83 -7.90 -15.87 -8.94
N ARG A 84 -7.80 -14.74 -9.64
CA ARG A 84 -7.19 -14.68 -10.99
C ARG A 84 -6.34 -13.42 -11.13
N TYR A 85 -5.26 -13.54 -11.90
CA TYR A 85 -4.52 -12.36 -12.34
C TYR A 85 -5.40 -11.47 -13.22
N ARG A 86 -5.38 -10.18 -12.93
CA ARG A 86 -6.04 -9.13 -13.71
C ARG A 86 -5.15 -7.88 -13.67
N ASP A 87 -4.78 -7.40 -14.83
CA ASP A 87 -3.98 -6.18 -14.99
C ASP A 87 -4.77 -4.89 -14.71
N ASP A 88 -6.10 -4.98 -14.71
CA ASP A 88 -7.01 -3.88 -14.37
C ASP A 88 -7.37 -3.81 -12.86
N ALA A 89 -6.82 -4.70 -12.02
CA ALA A 89 -7.04 -4.72 -10.58
C ALA A 89 -5.81 -4.25 -9.80
N ALA A 90 -5.96 -3.20 -8.98
CA ALA A 90 -4.88 -2.60 -8.19
C ALA A 90 -4.08 -3.61 -7.36
N LEU A 91 -4.72 -4.62 -6.80
CA LEU A 91 -4.07 -5.67 -6.02
C LEU A 91 -2.87 -6.28 -6.75
N TRP A 92 -2.96 -6.51 -8.06
CA TRP A 92 -1.93 -7.22 -8.81
C TRP A 92 -0.72 -6.36 -9.15
N HIS A 93 -0.86 -5.04 -9.23
CA HIS A 93 0.27 -4.13 -9.36
C HIS A 93 1.17 -4.19 -8.13
N TYR A 94 0.58 -4.09 -6.93
CA TYR A 94 1.34 -4.22 -5.69
C TYR A 94 1.88 -5.64 -5.51
N ARG A 95 1.05 -6.66 -5.69
CA ARG A 95 1.40 -8.07 -5.49
C ARG A 95 2.51 -8.54 -6.41
N ARG A 96 2.55 -8.08 -7.66
CA ARG A 96 3.61 -8.40 -8.62
C ARG A 96 4.96 -7.92 -8.11
N ALA A 97 5.09 -6.67 -7.73
CA ALA A 97 6.32 -6.10 -7.16
C ALA A 97 6.71 -6.83 -5.87
N ASN A 98 5.75 -7.04 -4.97
CA ASN A 98 5.98 -7.68 -3.67
C ASN A 98 6.48 -9.12 -3.81
N LYS A 99 5.92 -9.91 -4.75
CA LYS A 99 6.36 -11.27 -5.04
C LYS A 99 7.75 -11.30 -5.67
N LEU A 100 8.03 -10.42 -6.64
CA LEU A 100 9.35 -10.34 -7.27
C LEU A 100 10.42 -9.91 -6.27
N ALA A 101 10.13 -8.95 -5.40
CA ALA A 101 11.02 -8.57 -4.31
C ALA A 101 11.36 -9.71 -3.37
N ALA A 102 10.42 -10.62 -3.11
CA ALA A 102 10.63 -11.76 -2.22
C ALA A 102 11.68 -12.75 -2.74
N VAL A 103 11.89 -12.82 -4.05
CA VAL A 103 12.89 -13.71 -4.68
C VAL A 103 14.31 -13.31 -4.28
N ARG A 104 14.59 -12.01 -4.24
CA ARG A 104 15.91 -11.47 -3.85
C ARG A 104 15.77 -10.44 -2.72
N TRP A 105 15.07 -10.82 -1.67
CA TRP A 105 14.70 -9.94 -0.58
C TRP A 105 15.84 -9.12 0.01
N GLY A 106 17.03 -9.70 0.14
CA GLY A 106 18.20 -9.02 0.70
C GLY A 106 18.58 -7.73 -0.03
N THR A 107 18.42 -7.68 -1.35
CA THR A 107 18.70 -6.49 -2.18
C THR A 107 17.45 -5.64 -2.39
N ALA A 108 16.32 -6.27 -2.73
CA ALA A 108 15.06 -5.60 -3.03
C ALA A 108 14.48 -4.83 -1.82
N ARG A 109 14.69 -5.35 -0.60
CA ARG A 109 14.19 -4.75 0.64
C ARG A 109 14.54 -3.28 0.79
N LYS A 110 15.79 -2.90 0.54
CA LYS A 110 16.25 -1.52 0.72
C LYS A 110 15.51 -0.55 -0.20
N VAL A 111 15.29 -0.96 -1.46
CA VAL A 111 14.55 -0.16 -2.44
C VAL A 111 13.09 -0.06 -2.05
N MET A 112 12.48 -1.18 -1.66
CA MET A 112 11.08 -1.22 -1.26
C MET A 112 10.81 -0.37 -0.02
N GLU A 113 11.59 -0.53 1.05
CA GLU A 113 11.46 0.26 2.28
C GLU A 113 11.64 1.76 2.04
N LYS A 114 12.58 2.15 1.15
CA LYS A 114 12.76 3.55 0.75
C LYS A 114 11.50 4.11 0.08
N ASN A 115 10.88 3.34 -0.82
CA ASN A 115 9.67 3.80 -1.52
C ASN A 115 8.44 3.82 -0.61
N ILE A 116 8.27 2.83 0.27
CA ILE A 116 7.21 2.84 1.29
C ILE A 116 7.33 4.11 2.13
N ARG A 117 8.51 4.35 2.69
CA ARG A 117 8.78 5.53 3.51
C ARG A 117 8.50 6.83 2.75
N HIS A 118 8.96 6.92 1.50
CA HIS A 118 8.73 8.10 0.67
C HIS A 118 7.25 8.45 0.54
N PHE A 119 6.39 7.48 0.24
CA PHE A 119 4.96 7.73 0.09
C PHE A 119 4.26 7.98 1.43
N GLU A 120 4.61 7.25 2.48
CA GLU A 120 4.02 7.46 3.80
C GLU A 120 4.41 8.83 4.38
N GLU A 121 5.68 9.24 4.27
CA GLU A 121 6.13 10.58 4.66
C GLU A 121 5.51 11.68 3.79
N LYS A 122 5.36 11.44 2.47
CA LYS A 122 4.65 12.36 1.56
C LYS A 122 3.22 12.58 2.03
N GLY A 123 2.46 11.51 2.26
CA GLY A 123 1.09 11.60 2.72
C GLY A 123 0.95 12.35 4.05
N GLN A 124 1.80 12.05 5.02
CA GLN A 124 1.81 12.74 6.32
C GLN A 124 2.15 14.24 6.18
N ARG A 125 3.12 14.58 5.36
CA ARG A 125 3.54 15.96 5.14
C ARG A 125 2.49 16.78 4.39
N GLU A 126 1.79 16.17 3.44
CA GLU A 126 0.78 16.84 2.61
C GLU A 126 -0.56 17.01 3.32
N LEU A 127 -0.84 16.21 4.33
CA LEU A 127 -2.12 16.19 5.05
C LEU A 127 -2.60 17.60 5.49
N PRO A 128 -1.78 18.44 6.16
CA PRO A 128 -2.21 19.79 6.56
C PRO A 128 -2.54 20.70 5.37
N PHE A 129 -1.84 20.52 4.25
CA PHE A 129 -2.10 21.32 3.04
C PHE A 129 -3.40 20.91 2.36
N VAL A 130 -3.69 19.60 2.32
CA VAL A 130 -4.96 19.08 1.80
C VAL A 130 -6.13 19.57 2.65
N GLU A 131 -5.98 19.59 3.96
CA GLU A 131 -6.99 20.08 4.90
C GLU A 131 -7.27 21.57 4.70
N ALA A 132 -6.23 22.38 4.59
CA ALA A 132 -6.37 23.82 4.36
C ALA A 132 -7.01 24.12 3.00
N GLN A 133 -6.60 23.39 1.96
CA GLN A 133 -7.15 23.54 0.62
C GLN A 133 -8.61 23.10 0.57
N TYR A 134 -8.97 21.98 1.20
CA TYR A 134 -10.34 21.54 1.33
C TYR A 134 -11.23 22.63 1.95
N GLN A 135 -10.80 23.20 3.07
CA GLN A 135 -11.57 24.26 3.76
C GLN A 135 -11.72 25.51 2.89
N SER A 136 -10.67 25.92 2.17
CA SER A 136 -10.71 27.05 1.25
C SER A 136 -11.71 26.83 0.10
N ILE A 137 -11.71 25.63 -0.48
CA ILE A 137 -12.66 25.27 -1.54
C ILE A 137 -14.08 25.19 -1.00
N LEU A 138 -14.27 24.60 0.18
CA LEU A 138 -15.56 24.50 0.84
C LEU A 138 -16.21 25.89 1.03
N GLN A 139 -15.41 26.86 1.47
CA GLN A 139 -15.88 28.24 1.68
C GLN A 139 -16.17 28.99 0.38
N SER A 140 -15.37 28.75 -0.67
CA SER A 140 -15.47 29.52 -1.92
C SER A 140 -16.36 28.89 -2.97
N LYS A 141 -16.43 27.54 -3.04
CA LYS A 141 -17.10 26.78 -4.10
C LYS A 141 -18.11 25.75 -3.62
N GLY A 142 -18.22 25.58 -2.31
CA GLY A 142 -19.17 24.64 -1.69
C GLY A 142 -18.65 23.21 -1.54
N GLU A 143 -19.50 22.36 -0.94
CA GLU A 143 -19.13 21.01 -0.51
C GLU A 143 -18.81 20.08 -1.68
N GLU A 144 -19.57 20.14 -2.76
CA GLU A 144 -19.37 19.28 -3.93
C GLU A 144 -17.95 19.45 -4.52
N ALA A 145 -17.53 20.70 -4.73
CA ALA A 145 -16.19 21.02 -5.23
C ALA A 145 -15.09 20.62 -4.24
N ALA A 146 -15.31 20.78 -2.94
CA ALA A 146 -14.36 20.39 -1.92
C ALA A 146 -14.19 18.85 -1.85
N ARG A 147 -15.27 18.09 -1.99
CA ARG A 147 -15.23 16.62 -2.05
C ARG A 147 -14.59 16.12 -3.34
N ALA A 148 -14.86 16.78 -4.48
CA ALA A 148 -14.17 16.47 -5.74
C ALA A 148 -12.65 16.61 -5.60
N TYR A 149 -12.19 17.70 -4.96
CA TYR A 149 -10.76 17.89 -4.67
C TYR A 149 -10.15 16.73 -3.86
N LEU A 150 -10.84 16.24 -2.80
CA LEU A 150 -10.36 15.08 -2.02
C LEU A 150 -10.32 13.82 -2.87
N THR A 151 -11.29 13.66 -3.77
CA THR A 151 -11.38 12.51 -4.68
C THR A 151 -10.20 12.51 -5.64
N ASP A 152 -9.93 13.65 -6.28
CA ASP A 152 -8.81 13.81 -7.22
C ASP A 152 -7.46 13.61 -6.52
N TYR A 153 -7.26 14.24 -5.35
CA TYR A 153 -6.04 14.06 -4.57
C TYR A 153 -5.80 12.57 -4.21
N THR A 154 -6.83 11.88 -3.73
CA THR A 154 -6.74 10.46 -3.39
C THR A 154 -6.42 9.61 -4.63
N ALA A 155 -7.08 9.89 -5.76
CA ALA A 155 -6.86 9.18 -7.02
C ALA A 155 -5.44 9.38 -7.55
N ASP A 156 -4.94 10.60 -7.53
CA ASP A 156 -3.57 10.94 -7.96
C ASP A 156 -2.52 10.26 -7.08
N PHE A 157 -2.73 10.27 -5.76
CA PHE A 157 -1.83 9.60 -4.82
C PHE A 157 -1.78 8.10 -5.07
N ILE A 158 -2.94 7.46 -5.25
CA ILE A 158 -3.05 6.03 -5.61
C ILE A 158 -2.35 5.76 -6.93
N GLY A 159 -2.60 6.56 -7.96
CA GLY A 159 -1.98 6.43 -9.29
C GLY A 159 -0.46 6.48 -9.22
N ALA A 160 0.09 7.43 -8.48
CA ALA A 160 1.54 7.55 -8.28
C ALA A 160 2.14 6.31 -7.58
N THR A 161 1.46 5.73 -6.60
CA THR A 161 1.94 4.52 -5.93
C THR A 161 1.89 3.30 -6.84
N ILE A 162 0.82 3.12 -7.62
CA ILE A 162 0.69 2.03 -8.59
C ILE A 162 1.82 2.11 -9.62
N LEU A 163 2.01 3.27 -10.24
CA LEU A 163 3.08 3.50 -11.21
C LEU A 163 4.45 3.12 -10.63
N ARG A 164 4.73 3.55 -9.40
CA ARG A 164 6.00 3.24 -8.76
C ARG A 164 6.19 1.75 -8.45
N TRP A 165 5.12 1.04 -8.06
CA TRP A 165 5.19 -0.41 -7.83
C TRP A 165 5.38 -1.18 -9.14
N ASP A 166 4.78 -0.74 -10.24
CA ASP A 166 5.02 -1.32 -11.56
C ASP A 166 6.47 -1.11 -12.04
N GLU A 167 7.02 0.09 -11.85
CA GLU A 167 8.44 0.36 -12.15
C GLU A 167 9.37 -0.55 -11.34
N MET A 168 9.11 -0.71 -10.03
CA MET A 168 9.89 -1.62 -9.18
C MET A 168 9.75 -3.07 -9.62
N ALA A 169 8.55 -3.52 -10.02
CA ALA A 169 8.35 -4.87 -10.54
C ALA A 169 9.18 -5.10 -11.79
N ASN A 170 9.20 -4.14 -12.73
CA ASN A 170 10.00 -4.22 -13.94
C ASN A 170 11.51 -4.23 -13.62
N GLN A 171 11.95 -3.41 -12.67
CA GLN A 171 13.34 -3.40 -12.22
C GLN A 171 13.74 -4.75 -11.62
N TYR A 172 12.93 -5.31 -10.72
CA TYR A 172 13.22 -6.63 -10.11
C TYR A 172 13.24 -7.74 -11.15
N TRP A 173 12.38 -7.67 -12.17
CA TRP A 173 12.38 -8.61 -13.29
C TRP A 173 13.68 -8.56 -14.09
N ILE A 174 14.15 -7.35 -14.44
CA ILE A 174 15.40 -7.14 -15.17
C ILE A 174 16.62 -7.61 -14.36
N GLU A 175 16.63 -7.36 -13.04
CA GLU A 175 17.72 -7.76 -12.16
C GLU A 175 17.79 -9.27 -11.93
N SER A 176 16.73 -10.01 -12.24
CA SER A 176 16.63 -11.47 -12.11
C SER A 176 17.19 -12.22 -13.32
N ARG A 177 18.19 -11.66 -14.03
CA ARG A 177 18.75 -12.15 -15.31
C ARG A 177 19.21 -13.61 -15.34
N PHE A 178 19.53 -14.20 -14.20
CA PHE A 178 20.11 -15.54 -14.09
C PHE A 178 19.15 -16.59 -13.53
N GLY A 179 17.87 -16.34 -13.66
CA GLY A 179 16.84 -17.24 -13.14
C GLY A 179 16.51 -17.05 -11.65
N PHE A 180 15.47 -17.73 -11.25
CA PHE A 180 14.96 -17.70 -9.89
C PHE A 180 15.49 -18.87 -9.07
#